data_00ae01c67985180b91bc2f7750923547
#
_entry.id   00ae01c67985180b91bc2f7750923547
#
_cell.length_a   1.000
_cell.length_b   1.000
_cell.length_c   1.000
_cell.angle_alpha   90.00
_cell.angle_beta   90.00
_cell.angle_gamma   90.00
#
_symmetry.space_group_name_H-M   'P 1'
#
loop_
_entity.id
_entity.type
_entity.pdbx_description
1 polymer ?
#
loop_
_entity_poly.entity_id
_entity_poly.type
_entity_poly.pdbx_seq_one_letter_code
_entity_poly.pdbx_strand_id
1 'polypeptide(L)'
;LVLNKNADMVVGDRLSSTYFTENKRPFHNFGNTLVKFFTNHLFKGNIRDVMTGFRAFSYQYVKSFPCLSSGFEIETEMTIFSLDKKMQLENVVIQYRDRHEGSFSKLNTFKDGFKVLLTIAKLTKCYRPLFFYSIFSILFFIPGLVLTILGSIKLSENFLNNNSTNLFNYSNFIPLSIGCLLIIISFIFLAIGLILKVIHTKDKQEFEHYLQIVDHDFKTKSNKN
;
A
#
# COMPACT_ATOMS: atom_id res chain seq x y z
N LEU A 1 -27.52 -3.64 4.07
CA LEU A 1 -26.71 -2.73 3.26
C LEU A 1 -26.28 -3.37 1.95
N VAL A 2 -25.76 -4.59 1.98
CA VAL A 2 -25.39 -5.32 0.75
C VAL A 2 -26.62 -5.46 -0.16
N LEU A 3 -27.76 -5.90 0.38
CA LEU A 3 -28.98 -6.11 -0.43
C LEU A 3 -29.71 -4.81 -0.81
N ASN A 4 -29.73 -3.83 0.09
CA ASN A 4 -30.57 -2.63 -0.08
C ASN A 4 -29.83 -1.42 -0.64
N LYS A 5 -28.50 -1.35 -0.48
CA LYS A 5 -27.66 -0.22 -0.90
C LYS A 5 -26.64 -0.59 -1.96
N ASN A 6 -26.67 -1.81 -2.49
CA ASN A 6 -25.71 -2.33 -3.46
C ASN A 6 -24.24 -2.21 -3.01
N ALA A 7 -23.99 -2.28 -1.68
CA ALA A 7 -22.62 -2.27 -1.19
C ALA A 7 -21.93 -3.60 -1.51
N ASP A 8 -20.74 -3.51 -2.07
CA ASP A 8 -19.92 -4.70 -2.40
C ASP A 8 -19.32 -5.33 -1.15
N MET A 9 -18.90 -4.49 -0.20
CA MET A 9 -18.41 -4.95 1.09
C MET A 9 -18.89 -4.02 2.21
N VAL A 10 -19.43 -4.60 3.27
CA VAL A 10 -19.77 -3.91 4.51
C VAL A 10 -18.78 -4.29 5.58
N VAL A 11 -18.19 -3.31 6.25
CA VAL A 11 -17.16 -3.47 7.28
C VAL A 11 -17.72 -3.10 8.64
N GLY A 12 -17.64 -4.02 9.60
CA GLY A 12 -18.06 -3.76 10.98
C GLY A 12 -17.05 -2.89 11.72
N ASP A 13 -17.44 -1.68 12.07
CA ASP A 13 -16.61 -0.71 12.78
C ASP A 13 -16.75 -0.91 14.30
N ARG A 14 -15.75 -1.55 14.89
CA ARG A 14 -15.63 -1.74 16.34
C ARG A 14 -15.06 -0.50 17.02
N LEU A 15 -14.19 0.24 16.32
CA LEU A 15 -13.40 1.32 16.88
C LEU A 15 -14.27 2.55 17.24
N SER A 16 -15.40 2.73 16.57
CA SER A 16 -16.37 3.80 16.87
C SER A 16 -17.37 3.43 17.97
N SER A 17 -17.24 2.24 18.58
CA SER A 17 -18.10 1.77 19.67
C SER A 17 -17.38 1.74 21.02
N THR A 18 -17.70 0.79 21.88
CA THR A 18 -17.09 0.58 23.21
C THR A 18 -15.68 -0.01 23.19
N TYR A 19 -15.08 -0.24 22.01
CA TYR A 19 -13.79 -0.92 21.86
C TYR A 19 -12.65 -0.32 22.69
N PHE A 20 -12.51 1.00 22.71
CA PHE A 20 -11.42 1.67 23.44
C PHE A 20 -11.64 1.66 24.97
N THR A 21 -12.87 1.53 25.43
CA THR A 21 -13.18 1.43 26.85
C THR A 21 -12.97 0.01 27.38
N GLU A 22 -13.26 -1.00 26.57
CA GLU A 22 -13.16 -2.41 26.95
C GLU A 22 -11.75 -3.00 26.68
N ASN A 23 -11.09 -2.58 25.61
CA ASN A 23 -9.78 -3.12 25.23
C ASN A 23 -8.63 -2.33 25.85
N LYS A 24 -8.09 -2.82 26.98
CA LYS A 24 -6.98 -2.21 27.74
C LYS A 24 -5.58 -2.64 27.27
N ARG A 25 -5.42 -3.28 26.11
CA ARG A 25 -4.11 -3.78 25.65
C ARG A 25 -3.22 -2.64 25.18
N PRO A 26 -1.99 -2.50 25.75
CA PRO A 26 -1.04 -1.50 25.33
C PRO A 26 -0.65 -1.72 23.85
N PHE A 27 -0.38 -0.63 23.11
CA PHE A 27 0.05 -0.62 21.69
C PHE A 27 -0.93 -1.20 20.66
N HIS A 28 -2.00 -1.90 21.05
CA HIS A 28 -2.96 -2.45 20.08
C HIS A 28 -3.74 -1.35 19.35
N ASN A 29 -4.13 -0.31 20.08
CA ASN A 29 -4.80 0.87 19.51
C ASN A 29 -3.89 1.64 18.56
N PHE A 30 -2.59 1.76 18.88
CA PHE A 30 -1.61 2.39 18.02
C PHE A 30 -1.45 1.62 16.69
N GLY A 31 -1.35 0.28 16.74
CA GLY A 31 -1.26 -0.56 15.54
C GLY A 31 -2.48 -0.40 14.63
N ASN A 32 -3.70 -0.45 15.18
CA ASN A 32 -4.93 -0.24 14.41
C ASN A 32 -4.97 1.15 13.75
N THR A 33 -4.59 2.19 14.50
CA THR A 33 -4.55 3.57 13.99
C THR A 33 -3.53 3.70 12.86
N LEU A 34 -2.36 3.09 13.01
CA LEU A 34 -1.30 3.12 12.01
C LEU A 34 -1.72 2.42 10.71
N VAL A 35 -2.31 1.23 10.80
CA VAL A 35 -2.82 0.47 9.66
C VAL A 35 -3.93 1.25 8.95
N LYS A 36 -4.89 1.80 9.71
CA LYS A 36 -5.96 2.65 9.20
C LYS A 36 -5.41 3.88 8.47
N PHE A 37 -4.43 4.57 9.07
CA PHE A 37 -3.81 5.75 8.48
C PHE A 37 -3.15 5.42 7.14
N PHE A 38 -2.28 4.41 7.10
CA PHE A 38 -1.61 4.02 5.86
C PHE A 38 -2.59 3.55 4.80
N THR A 39 -3.57 2.72 5.15
CA THR A 39 -4.56 2.22 4.19
C THR A 39 -5.38 3.37 3.60
N ASN A 40 -5.93 4.23 4.42
CA ASN A 40 -6.76 5.34 3.96
C ASN A 40 -5.95 6.39 3.17
N HIS A 41 -4.74 6.72 3.64
CA HIS A 41 -3.91 7.72 2.97
C HIS A 41 -3.36 7.21 1.63
N LEU A 42 -2.82 5.99 1.62
CA LEU A 42 -2.24 5.42 0.40
C LEU A 42 -3.31 5.08 -0.65
N PHE A 43 -4.47 4.59 -0.25
CA PHE A 43 -5.52 4.13 -1.17
C PHE A 43 -6.74 5.07 -1.26
N LYS A 44 -6.67 6.24 -0.61
CA LYS A 44 -7.73 7.27 -0.62
C LYS A 44 -9.08 6.72 -0.16
N GLY A 45 -9.04 5.88 0.89
CA GLY A 45 -10.22 5.28 1.50
C GLY A 45 -10.75 6.07 2.69
N ASN A 46 -11.93 5.66 3.17
CA ASN A 46 -12.51 6.14 4.42
C ASN A 46 -13.00 4.96 5.28
N ILE A 47 -12.11 3.99 5.47
CA ILE A 47 -12.41 2.81 6.30
C ILE A 47 -12.10 3.15 7.76
N ARG A 48 -13.05 2.83 8.65
CA ARG A 48 -12.91 3.15 10.06
C ARG A 48 -12.17 2.06 10.84
N ASP A 49 -12.42 0.78 10.51
CA ASP A 49 -11.74 -0.37 11.12
C ASP A 49 -11.26 -1.34 10.04
N VAL A 50 -9.96 -1.31 9.73
CA VAL A 50 -9.35 -2.16 8.70
C VAL A 50 -9.15 -3.60 9.19
N MET A 51 -8.91 -3.78 10.49
CA MET A 51 -8.51 -5.08 11.07
C MET A 51 -9.68 -5.87 11.66
N THR A 52 -10.90 -5.53 11.31
CA THR A 52 -12.08 -6.30 11.72
C THR A 52 -12.32 -7.46 10.75
N GLY A 53 -12.59 -8.64 11.29
CA GLY A 53 -13.07 -9.80 10.52
C GLY A 53 -14.58 -9.83 10.31
N PHE A 54 -15.34 -8.91 10.96
CA PHE A 54 -16.79 -8.84 10.79
C PHE A 54 -17.14 -8.08 9.52
N ARG A 55 -17.42 -8.84 8.45
CA ARG A 55 -17.66 -8.29 7.10
C ARG A 55 -18.81 -9.02 6.42
N ALA A 56 -19.53 -8.32 5.56
CA ALA A 56 -20.52 -8.89 4.65
C ALA A 56 -20.15 -8.50 3.21
N PHE A 57 -20.39 -9.41 2.28
CA PHE A 57 -19.94 -9.30 0.91
C PHE A 57 -21.08 -9.48 -0.09
N SER A 58 -21.03 -8.79 -1.22
CA SER A 58 -21.88 -9.07 -2.37
C SER A 58 -21.41 -10.35 -3.10
N TYR A 59 -22.30 -10.92 -3.92
CA TYR A 59 -21.96 -12.04 -4.80
C TYR A 59 -20.80 -11.69 -5.72
N GLN A 60 -20.85 -10.49 -6.31
CA GLN A 60 -19.83 -9.94 -7.21
C GLN A 60 -18.47 -9.89 -6.52
N TYR A 61 -18.45 -9.40 -5.28
CA TYR A 61 -17.22 -9.35 -4.49
C TYR A 61 -16.61 -10.74 -4.27
N VAL A 62 -17.42 -11.69 -3.79
CA VAL A 62 -16.93 -13.05 -3.46
C VAL A 62 -16.39 -13.76 -4.70
N LYS A 63 -16.97 -13.52 -5.87
CA LYS A 63 -16.53 -14.13 -7.12
C LYS A 63 -15.30 -13.47 -7.73
N SER A 64 -15.04 -12.21 -7.41
CA SER A 64 -13.96 -11.43 -8.03
C SER A 64 -12.72 -11.24 -7.13
N PHE A 65 -12.85 -11.49 -5.82
CA PHE A 65 -11.73 -11.31 -4.89
C PHE A 65 -10.72 -12.46 -4.99
N PRO A 66 -9.45 -12.20 -5.40
CA PRO A 66 -8.39 -13.20 -5.37
C PRO A 66 -7.79 -13.23 -3.97
N CYS A 67 -8.09 -14.25 -3.18
CA CYS A 67 -7.54 -14.42 -1.84
C CYS A 67 -6.08 -14.91 -1.94
N LEU A 68 -5.10 -14.03 -1.75
CA LEU A 68 -3.68 -14.34 -1.83
C LEU A 68 -3.00 -14.43 -0.46
N SER A 69 -3.56 -13.80 0.56
CA SER A 69 -3.04 -13.80 1.93
C SER A 69 -3.56 -14.99 2.73
N SER A 70 -2.73 -15.53 3.62
CA SER A 70 -3.02 -16.73 4.42
C SER A 70 -3.07 -16.49 5.93
N GLY A 71 -3.18 -15.26 6.39
CA GLY A 71 -3.15 -14.90 7.82
C GLY A 71 -4.02 -13.71 8.15
N PHE A 72 -3.70 -13.02 9.24
CA PHE A 72 -4.40 -11.79 9.67
C PHE A 72 -4.27 -10.62 8.68
N GLU A 73 -3.47 -10.77 7.65
CA GLU A 73 -3.31 -9.81 6.57
C GLU A 73 -4.51 -9.77 5.62
N ILE A 74 -5.36 -10.82 5.63
CA ILE A 74 -6.48 -10.94 4.70
C ILE A 74 -7.47 -9.79 4.81
N GLU A 75 -7.73 -9.29 6.01
CA GLU A 75 -8.63 -8.16 6.22
C GLU A 75 -8.08 -6.88 5.57
N THR A 76 -6.76 -6.70 5.65
CA THR A 76 -6.08 -5.58 5.00
C THR A 76 -6.10 -5.73 3.49
N GLU A 77 -5.86 -6.94 2.97
CA GLU A 77 -5.91 -7.23 1.54
C GLU A 77 -7.30 -6.98 0.96
N MET A 78 -8.36 -7.50 1.60
CA MET A 78 -9.75 -7.24 1.20
C MET A 78 -10.06 -5.75 1.11
N THR A 79 -9.61 -4.98 2.11
CA THR A 79 -9.84 -3.54 2.16
C THR A 79 -9.11 -2.82 1.02
N ILE A 80 -7.83 -3.11 0.83
CA ILE A 80 -7.01 -2.47 -0.20
C ILE A 80 -7.49 -2.85 -1.60
N PHE A 81 -7.84 -4.12 -1.83
CA PHE A 81 -8.44 -4.58 -3.08
C PHE A 81 -9.71 -3.80 -3.42
N SER A 82 -10.63 -3.70 -2.46
CA SER A 82 -11.89 -2.97 -2.66
C SER A 82 -11.66 -1.49 -3.00
N LEU A 83 -10.73 -0.83 -2.30
CA LEU A 83 -10.40 0.57 -2.55
C LEU A 83 -9.73 0.76 -3.92
N ASP A 84 -8.85 -0.16 -4.31
CA ASP A 84 -8.18 -0.10 -5.61
C ASP A 84 -9.15 -0.32 -6.77
N LYS A 85 -10.03 -1.30 -6.66
CA LYS A 85 -11.04 -1.62 -7.68
C LYS A 85 -12.28 -0.73 -7.61
N LYS A 86 -12.29 0.28 -6.71
CA LYS A 86 -13.39 1.24 -6.51
C LYS A 86 -14.73 0.58 -6.21
N MET A 87 -14.69 -0.55 -5.52
CA MET A 87 -15.90 -1.23 -5.04
C MET A 87 -16.60 -0.41 -3.96
N GLN A 88 -17.91 -0.53 -3.86
CA GLN A 88 -18.70 0.22 -2.90
C GLN A 88 -18.54 -0.35 -1.49
N LEU A 89 -17.91 0.44 -0.62
CA LEU A 89 -17.62 0.10 0.77
C LEU A 89 -18.51 0.88 1.73
N GLU A 90 -19.08 0.17 2.70
CA GLU A 90 -19.87 0.76 3.78
C GLU A 90 -19.30 0.39 5.14
N ASN A 91 -19.30 1.35 6.09
CA ASN A 91 -18.91 1.11 7.48
C ASN A 91 -20.17 1.06 8.35
N VAL A 92 -20.31 0.03 9.18
CA VAL A 92 -21.42 -0.13 10.12
C VAL A 92 -20.86 -0.24 11.53
N VAL A 93 -21.28 0.65 12.41
CA VAL A 93 -20.87 0.57 13.81
C VAL A 93 -21.49 -0.67 14.46
N ILE A 94 -20.64 -1.52 15.04
CA ILE A 94 -21.03 -2.72 15.76
C ILE A 94 -20.59 -2.63 17.21
N GLN A 95 -21.39 -3.21 18.10
CA GLN A 95 -21.03 -3.29 19.52
C GLN A 95 -19.87 -4.28 19.68
N TYR A 96 -18.83 -3.85 20.38
CA TYR A 96 -17.72 -4.71 20.77
C TYR A 96 -17.94 -5.20 22.20
N ARG A 97 -17.79 -6.50 22.41
CA ARG A 97 -17.68 -7.10 23.75
C ARG A 97 -16.32 -7.78 23.83
N ASP A 98 -15.63 -7.59 24.94
CA ASP A 98 -14.37 -8.29 25.15
C ASP A 98 -14.61 -9.80 25.31
N ARG A 99 -13.56 -10.56 25.12
CA ARG A 99 -13.60 -12.02 25.19
C ARG A 99 -13.87 -12.47 26.61
N HIS A 100 -14.53 -13.62 26.74
CA HIS A 100 -14.70 -14.26 28.04
C HIS A 100 -13.36 -14.51 28.72
N GLU A 101 -13.37 -14.43 30.06
CA GLU A 101 -12.20 -14.78 30.87
C GLU A 101 -11.71 -16.18 30.52
N GLY A 102 -10.37 -16.32 30.32
CA GLY A 102 -9.73 -17.57 29.86
C GLY A 102 -9.50 -17.70 28.35
N SER A 103 -10.03 -16.80 27.53
CA SER A 103 -9.72 -16.78 26.08
C SER A 103 -8.53 -15.88 25.76
N PHE A 104 -7.42 -16.50 25.35
CA PHE A 104 -6.21 -15.75 24.96
C PHE A 104 -6.26 -15.34 23.47
N SER A 105 -5.75 -14.13 23.17
CA SER A 105 -5.55 -13.72 21.81
C SER A 105 -4.38 -14.49 21.21
N LYS A 106 -4.60 -15.13 20.07
CA LYS A 106 -3.55 -15.75 19.26
C LYS A 106 -2.66 -14.70 18.54
N LEU A 107 -3.06 -13.43 18.57
CA LEU A 107 -2.39 -12.33 17.88
C LEU A 107 -1.24 -11.79 18.73
N ASN A 108 -0.02 -11.86 18.19
CA ASN A 108 1.15 -11.20 18.78
C ASN A 108 1.24 -9.78 18.22
N THR A 109 0.98 -8.77 19.07
CA THR A 109 0.84 -7.37 18.65
C THR A 109 2.03 -6.86 17.82
N PHE A 110 3.25 -7.17 18.21
CA PHE A 110 4.44 -6.69 17.48
C PHE A 110 4.72 -7.50 16.22
N LYS A 111 4.74 -8.84 16.32
CA LYS A 111 5.07 -9.72 15.20
C LYS A 111 4.02 -9.63 14.09
N ASP A 112 2.74 -9.68 14.46
CA ASP A 112 1.65 -9.63 13.49
C ASP A 112 1.42 -8.21 12.98
N GLY A 113 1.61 -7.18 13.82
CA GLY A 113 1.61 -5.79 13.41
C GLY A 113 2.68 -5.48 12.36
N PHE A 114 3.89 -6.00 12.53
CA PHE A 114 4.95 -5.86 11.54
C PHE A 114 4.62 -6.57 10.22
N LYS A 115 4.03 -7.78 10.28
CA LYS A 115 3.54 -8.48 9.08
C LYS A 115 2.51 -7.67 8.33
N VAL A 116 1.56 -7.06 9.04
CA VAL A 116 0.53 -6.21 8.40
C VAL A 116 1.18 -4.99 7.70
N LEU A 117 2.17 -4.34 8.32
CA LEU A 117 2.91 -3.25 7.67
C LEU A 117 3.67 -3.71 6.42
N LEU A 118 4.32 -4.87 6.48
CA LEU A 118 4.96 -5.46 5.30
C LEU A 118 3.94 -5.78 4.20
N THR A 119 2.75 -6.25 4.58
CA THR A 119 1.67 -6.50 3.63
C THR A 119 1.19 -5.21 2.98
N ILE A 120 1.01 -4.13 3.74
CA ILE A 120 0.68 -2.81 3.18
C ILE A 120 1.76 -2.36 2.19
N ALA A 121 3.05 -2.51 2.52
CA ALA A 121 4.13 -2.17 1.61
C ALA A 121 4.11 -3.03 0.33
N LYS A 122 3.91 -4.34 0.47
CA LYS A 122 3.76 -5.28 -0.66
C LYS A 122 2.57 -4.90 -1.55
N LEU A 123 1.42 -4.62 -0.95
CA LEU A 123 0.21 -4.24 -1.68
C LEU A 123 0.36 -2.85 -2.31
N THR A 124 1.06 -1.91 -1.65
CA THR A 124 1.38 -0.60 -2.24
C THR A 124 2.26 -0.76 -3.48
N LYS A 125 3.25 -1.66 -3.45
CA LYS A 125 4.07 -2.00 -4.62
C LYS A 125 3.22 -2.52 -5.78
N CYS A 126 2.20 -3.33 -5.50
CA CYS A 126 1.32 -3.92 -6.53
C CYS A 126 0.29 -2.94 -7.06
N TYR A 127 -0.44 -2.25 -6.16
CA TYR A 127 -1.59 -1.41 -6.51
C TYR A 127 -1.25 0.07 -6.73
N ARG A 128 -0.11 0.55 -6.21
CA ARG A 128 0.39 1.93 -6.38
C ARG A 128 1.87 1.95 -6.77
N PRO A 129 2.27 1.21 -7.83
CA PRO A 129 3.68 1.01 -8.15
C PRO A 129 4.41 2.32 -8.40
N LEU A 130 3.82 3.27 -9.12
CA LEU A 130 4.47 4.56 -9.37
C LEU A 130 4.82 5.29 -8.07
N PHE A 131 3.90 5.34 -7.09
CA PHE A 131 4.15 5.96 -5.80
C PHE A 131 5.28 5.25 -5.05
N PHE A 132 5.25 3.92 -5.01
CA PHE A 132 6.25 3.11 -4.33
C PHE A 132 7.65 3.32 -4.92
N TYR A 133 7.79 3.22 -6.22
CA TYR A 133 9.10 3.37 -6.89
C TYR A 133 9.57 4.83 -6.98
N SER A 134 8.68 5.82 -6.97
CA SER A 134 9.07 7.22 -6.93
C SER A 134 9.75 7.61 -5.61
N ILE A 135 9.41 6.96 -4.48
CA ILE A 135 10.11 7.17 -3.21
C ILE A 135 11.57 6.75 -3.34
N PHE A 136 11.84 5.58 -3.93
CA PHE A 136 13.22 5.12 -4.16
C PHE A 136 13.93 5.99 -5.19
N SER A 137 13.24 6.42 -6.25
CA SER A 137 13.80 7.36 -7.23
C SER A 137 14.29 8.64 -6.55
N ILE A 138 13.45 9.28 -5.73
CA ILE A 138 13.81 10.51 -5.00
C ILE A 138 14.96 10.25 -4.02
N LEU A 139 14.95 9.11 -3.32
CA LEU A 139 15.97 8.72 -2.34
C LEU A 139 17.36 8.63 -2.98
N PHE A 140 17.47 8.17 -4.22
CA PHE A 140 18.74 8.11 -4.96
C PHE A 140 19.04 9.39 -5.75
N PHE A 141 18.02 10.10 -6.22
CA PHE A 141 18.16 11.33 -7.00
C PHE A 141 18.79 12.46 -6.20
N ILE A 142 18.30 12.71 -4.98
CA ILE A 142 18.78 13.84 -4.15
C ILE A 142 20.27 13.70 -3.82
N PRO A 143 20.77 12.58 -3.24
CA PRO A 143 22.19 12.44 -2.98
C PRO A 143 23.04 12.39 -4.28
N GLY A 144 22.48 11.80 -5.34
CA GLY A 144 23.14 11.79 -6.65
C GLY A 144 23.36 13.20 -7.19
N LEU A 145 22.37 14.05 -7.10
CA LEU A 145 22.46 15.45 -7.53
C LEU A 145 23.46 16.24 -6.69
N VAL A 146 23.44 16.08 -5.37
CA VAL A 146 24.41 16.73 -4.47
C VAL A 146 25.83 16.31 -4.79
N LEU A 147 26.09 15.00 -4.96
CA LEU A 147 27.44 14.50 -5.28
C LEU A 147 27.94 14.95 -6.65
N THR A 148 27.04 15.03 -7.64
CA THR A 148 27.39 15.56 -8.99
C THR A 148 27.77 17.03 -8.94
N ILE A 149 27.02 17.85 -8.21
CA ILE A 149 27.33 19.28 -8.05
C ILE A 149 28.67 19.47 -7.32
N LEU A 150 28.86 18.80 -6.19
CA LEU A 150 30.11 18.89 -5.42
C LEU A 150 31.31 18.39 -6.22
N GLY A 151 31.15 17.31 -6.98
CA GLY A 151 32.17 16.77 -7.86
C GLY A 151 32.52 17.71 -9.00
N SER A 152 31.54 18.37 -9.62
CA SER A 152 31.78 19.34 -10.70
C SER A 152 32.48 20.62 -10.22
N ILE A 153 32.13 21.12 -9.03
CA ILE A 153 32.80 22.28 -8.41
C ILE A 153 34.30 21.97 -8.16
N LYS A 154 34.59 20.84 -7.52
CA LYS A 154 35.97 20.42 -7.27
C LYS A 154 36.76 20.25 -8.56
N LEU A 155 36.14 19.70 -9.60
CA LEU A 155 36.78 19.55 -10.88
C LEU A 155 37.09 20.91 -11.55
N SER A 156 36.18 21.86 -11.47
CA SER A 156 36.35 23.21 -12.01
C SER A 156 37.41 24.02 -11.25
N GLU A 157 37.49 23.93 -9.95
CA GLU A 157 38.52 24.56 -9.11
C GLU A 157 39.94 24.06 -9.50
N ASN A 158 40.08 22.75 -9.67
CA ASN A 158 41.37 22.16 -10.10
C ASN A 158 41.77 22.56 -11.52
N PHE A 159 40.81 22.75 -12.40
CA PHE A 159 41.06 23.22 -13.77
C PHE A 159 41.53 24.69 -13.79
N LEU A 160 40.91 25.54 -12.99
CA LEU A 160 41.23 26.98 -12.89
C LEU A 160 42.61 27.22 -12.24
N ASN A 161 43.02 26.38 -11.29
CA ASN A 161 44.30 26.50 -10.58
C ASN A 161 45.52 25.99 -11.36
N ASN A 162 45.36 25.63 -12.63
CA ASN A 162 46.45 25.14 -13.54
C ASN A 162 47.31 24.00 -12.96
N ASN A 163 46.83 23.28 -11.98
CA ASN A 163 47.51 22.12 -11.40
C ASN A 163 47.28 20.89 -12.29
N SER A 164 47.96 20.86 -13.44
CA SER A 164 47.86 19.77 -14.43
C SER A 164 48.14 18.37 -13.83
N THR A 165 48.92 18.29 -12.75
CA THR A 165 49.18 17.05 -12.00
C THR A 165 47.99 16.57 -11.19
N ASN A 166 47.03 17.44 -10.83
CA ASN A 166 45.87 17.12 -10.03
C ASN A 166 44.59 16.86 -10.84
N LEU A 167 44.61 17.12 -12.17
CA LEU A 167 43.47 16.84 -13.05
C LEU A 167 43.09 15.35 -13.08
N PHE A 168 44.07 14.45 -12.98
CA PHE A 168 43.88 13.00 -12.96
C PHE A 168 43.86 12.42 -11.55
N ASN A 169 43.69 13.24 -10.51
CA ASN A 169 43.58 12.71 -9.17
C ASN A 169 42.21 12.01 -9.00
N TYR A 170 42.22 10.67 -8.87
CA TYR A 170 41.05 9.81 -8.74
C TYR A 170 40.07 10.32 -7.68
N SER A 171 40.57 10.95 -6.61
CA SER A 171 39.71 11.48 -5.53
C SER A 171 38.72 12.56 -5.98
N ASN A 172 39.00 13.27 -7.09
CA ASN A 172 38.12 14.34 -7.60
C ASN A 172 37.03 13.80 -8.54
N PHE A 173 37.30 12.69 -9.25
CA PHE A 173 36.32 12.03 -10.11
C PHE A 173 35.35 11.10 -9.39
N ILE A 174 35.73 10.57 -8.22
CA ILE A 174 34.91 9.63 -7.45
C ILE A 174 33.54 10.22 -7.13
N PRO A 175 33.39 11.41 -6.52
CA PRO A 175 32.06 11.92 -6.17
C PRO A 175 31.21 12.21 -7.43
N LEU A 176 31.81 12.68 -8.51
CA LEU A 176 31.11 12.91 -9.78
C LEU A 176 30.58 11.61 -10.38
N SER A 177 31.42 10.57 -10.46
CA SER A 177 31.03 9.28 -11.04
C SER A 177 29.97 8.57 -10.19
N ILE A 178 30.09 8.60 -8.86
CA ILE A 178 29.08 8.05 -7.95
C ILE A 178 27.77 8.83 -8.07
N GLY A 179 27.84 10.17 -8.15
CA GLY A 179 26.66 11.01 -8.33
C GLY A 179 25.91 10.70 -9.62
N CYS A 180 26.61 10.60 -10.75
CA CYS A 180 26.02 10.21 -12.03
C CYS A 180 25.39 8.81 -11.97
N LEU A 181 26.05 7.84 -11.35
CA LEU A 181 25.54 6.48 -11.19
C LEU A 181 24.25 6.45 -10.37
N LEU A 182 24.17 7.21 -9.26
CA LEU A 182 22.97 7.32 -8.44
C LEU A 182 21.80 7.96 -9.21
N ILE A 183 22.07 8.96 -10.05
CA ILE A 183 21.06 9.57 -10.92
C ILE A 183 20.52 8.55 -11.93
N ILE A 184 21.40 7.76 -12.56
CA ILE A 184 20.97 6.71 -13.48
C ILE A 184 20.08 5.67 -12.77
N ILE A 185 20.48 5.23 -11.57
CA ILE A 185 19.68 4.31 -10.75
C ILE A 185 18.31 4.92 -10.44
N SER A 186 18.26 6.20 -10.10
CA SER A 186 17.01 6.92 -9.86
C SER A 186 16.07 6.88 -11.05
N PHE A 187 16.57 7.15 -12.27
CA PHE A 187 15.77 7.06 -13.50
C PHE A 187 15.28 5.63 -13.78
N ILE A 188 16.09 4.61 -13.49
CA ILE A 188 15.67 3.21 -13.61
C ILE A 188 14.48 2.92 -12.69
N PHE A 189 14.51 3.35 -11.40
CA PHE A 189 13.39 3.18 -10.50
C PHE A 189 12.14 3.90 -11.00
N LEU A 190 12.27 5.10 -11.53
CA LEU A 190 11.14 5.85 -12.10
C LEU A 190 10.54 5.12 -13.31
N ALA A 191 11.37 4.63 -14.22
CA ALA A 191 10.92 3.87 -15.40
C ALA A 191 10.18 2.59 -15.01
N ILE A 192 10.70 1.82 -14.03
CA ILE A 192 10.02 0.63 -13.49
C ILE A 192 8.65 1.02 -12.93
N GLY A 193 8.57 2.10 -12.16
CA GLY A 193 7.30 2.58 -11.60
C GLY A 193 6.27 2.95 -12.67
N LEU A 194 6.70 3.58 -13.76
CA LEU A 194 5.84 3.94 -14.90
C LEU A 194 5.33 2.70 -15.64
N ILE A 195 6.20 1.74 -15.94
CA ILE A 195 5.84 0.49 -16.63
C ILE A 195 4.80 -0.29 -15.80
N LEU A 196 5.07 -0.48 -14.50
CA LEU A 196 4.16 -1.19 -13.62
C LEU A 196 2.82 -0.46 -13.43
N LYS A 197 2.80 0.88 -13.48
CA LYS A 197 1.55 1.64 -13.47
C LYS A 197 0.71 1.36 -14.72
N VAL A 198 1.32 1.24 -15.89
CA VAL A 198 0.60 0.89 -17.13
C VAL A 198 0.00 -0.51 -17.04
N ILE A 199 0.78 -1.48 -16.54
CA ILE A 199 0.30 -2.86 -16.31
C ILE A 199 -0.89 -2.84 -15.34
N HIS A 200 -0.77 -2.17 -14.20
CA HIS A 200 -1.84 -2.06 -13.22
C HIS A 200 -3.11 -1.40 -13.78
N THR A 201 -2.96 -0.43 -14.68
CA THR A 201 -4.12 0.19 -15.35
C THR A 201 -4.84 -0.81 -16.26
N LYS A 202 -4.09 -1.66 -16.98
CA LYS A 202 -4.68 -2.76 -17.76
C LYS A 202 -5.41 -3.78 -16.90
N ASP A 203 -4.80 -4.18 -15.77
CA ASP A 203 -5.44 -5.09 -14.81
C ASP A 203 -6.78 -4.55 -14.29
N LYS A 204 -6.88 -3.23 -14.13
CA LYS A 204 -8.16 -2.60 -13.76
C LYS A 204 -9.20 -2.70 -14.87
N GLN A 205 -8.82 -2.48 -16.12
CA GLN A 205 -9.73 -2.61 -17.25
C GLN A 205 -10.21 -4.06 -17.41
N GLU A 206 -9.31 -5.03 -17.28
CA GLU A 206 -9.67 -6.45 -17.32
C GLU A 206 -10.61 -6.84 -16.17
N PHE A 207 -10.36 -6.29 -14.97
CA PHE A 207 -11.24 -6.50 -13.82
C PHE A 207 -12.67 -5.97 -14.07
N GLU A 208 -12.81 -4.78 -14.65
CA GLU A 208 -14.12 -4.21 -14.98
C GLU A 208 -14.88 -5.09 -15.99
N HIS A 209 -14.20 -5.62 -17.00
CA HIS A 209 -14.81 -6.59 -17.93
C HIS A 209 -15.23 -7.88 -17.22
N TYR A 210 -14.37 -8.41 -16.36
CA TYR A 210 -14.68 -9.61 -15.57
C TYR A 210 -15.90 -9.39 -14.67
N LEU A 211 -16.00 -8.22 -14.03
CA LEU A 211 -17.13 -7.87 -13.18
C LEU A 211 -18.45 -7.83 -13.96
N GLN A 212 -18.46 -7.33 -15.19
CA GLN A 212 -19.64 -7.36 -16.07
C GLN A 212 -20.10 -8.79 -16.36
N ILE A 213 -19.18 -9.73 -16.59
CA ILE A 213 -19.50 -11.15 -16.80
C ILE A 213 -20.14 -11.74 -15.54
N VAL A 214 -19.54 -11.49 -14.37
CA VAL A 214 -20.06 -11.98 -13.07
C VAL A 214 -21.45 -11.42 -12.79
N ASP A 215 -21.70 -10.16 -13.10
CA ASP A 215 -23.00 -9.51 -12.93
C ASP A 215 -24.07 -10.11 -13.86
N HIS A 216 -23.72 -10.36 -15.11
CA HIS A 216 -24.60 -11.03 -16.07
C HIS A 216 -24.97 -12.44 -15.61
N ASP A 217 -24.00 -13.21 -15.12
CA ASP A 217 -24.23 -14.56 -14.60
C ASP A 217 -25.13 -14.56 -13.35
N PHE A 218 -24.96 -13.57 -12.48
CA PHE A 218 -25.82 -13.40 -11.31
C PHE A 218 -27.27 -13.14 -11.70
N LYS A 219 -27.51 -12.19 -12.60
CA LYS A 219 -28.85 -11.85 -13.10
C LYS A 219 -29.53 -13.03 -13.79
N THR A 220 -28.76 -13.77 -14.58
CA THR A 220 -29.28 -14.97 -15.27
C THR A 220 -29.71 -16.08 -14.30
N LYS A 221 -28.97 -16.28 -13.20
CA LYS A 221 -29.32 -17.25 -12.17
C LYS A 221 -30.49 -16.78 -11.30
N SER A 222 -30.54 -15.48 -10.98
CA SER A 222 -31.63 -14.89 -10.18
C SER A 222 -32.98 -14.97 -10.89
N ASN A 223 -33.01 -14.88 -12.23
CA ASN A 223 -34.23 -14.98 -13.03
C ASN A 223 -34.71 -16.43 -13.25
N LYS A 224 -33.91 -17.45 -12.88
CA LYS A 224 -34.29 -18.88 -13.01
C LYS A 224 -34.87 -19.46 -11.73
N ASN A 225 -34.76 -18.76 -10.60
CA ASN A 225 -35.35 -19.11 -9.29
C ASN A 225 -36.56 -18.24 -9.00
#